data_895c12500a487fc8da2ea4b15be0ef07
#
_entry.id   895c12500a487fc8da2ea4b15be0ef07
#
_cell.length_a   1.000
_cell.length_b   1.000
_cell.length_c   1.000
_cell.angle_alpha   90.00
_cell.angle_beta   90.00
_cell.angle_gamma   90.00
#
_symmetry.space_group_name_H-M   'P 1'
#
loop_
_entity.id
_entity.type
_entity.pdbx_description
1 polymer ?
#
loop_
_entity_poly.entity_id
_entity_poly.type
_entity_poly.pdbx_seq_one_letter_code
_entity_poly.pdbx_strand_id
1 'polypeptide(L)'
;KFAQEAYSATNCLRQDYPKYFEWYWSKNIPRVFNGTGEIVVCIIDDNIAGIASLKKINTEKKICTFFVVKEYRGQHVATKMLEYIFEYLGTSKPLITITDYKVLSFVPIIKKYNWKLTQITSKGYYNNASCEFVYNGRLPE
;
A
#
# COMPACT_ATOMS: atom_id res chain seq x y z
N LYS A 1 -2.09 11.18 -17.34
CA LYS A 1 -1.72 12.29 -16.44
C LYS A 1 -1.83 11.88 -14.99
N PHE A 2 -3.00 11.40 -14.58
CA PHE A 2 -3.23 10.96 -13.18
C PHE A 2 -2.26 9.86 -12.75
N ALA A 3 -2.03 8.86 -13.60
CA ALA A 3 -1.09 7.78 -13.30
C ALA A 3 0.32 8.29 -13.10
N GLN A 4 0.75 9.27 -13.89
CA GLN A 4 2.06 9.89 -13.75
C GLN A 4 2.18 10.69 -12.46
N GLU A 5 1.16 11.44 -12.10
CA GLU A 5 1.14 12.21 -10.86
C GLU A 5 1.21 11.30 -9.64
N ALA A 6 0.43 10.23 -9.63
CA ALA A 6 0.45 9.24 -8.56
C ALA A 6 1.81 8.56 -8.44
N TYR A 7 2.43 8.19 -9.58
CA TYR A 7 3.78 7.63 -9.57
C TYR A 7 4.78 8.60 -8.99
N SER A 8 4.75 9.85 -9.43
CA SER A 8 5.70 10.87 -8.95
C SER A 8 5.62 11.06 -7.45
N ALA A 9 4.41 11.06 -6.88
CA ALA A 9 4.22 11.22 -5.44
C ALA A 9 4.74 10.02 -4.64
N THR A 10 4.77 8.82 -5.22
CA THR A 10 5.24 7.61 -4.53
C THR A 10 6.64 7.16 -4.96
N ASN A 11 7.32 7.94 -5.78
CA ASN A 11 8.63 7.56 -6.33
C ASN A 11 9.67 7.26 -5.23
N CYS A 12 9.57 7.88 -4.06
CA CYS A 12 10.47 7.62 -2.92
C CYS A 12 10.44 6.15 -2.47
N LEU A 13 9.39 5.39 -2.79
CA LEU A 13 9.29 3.98 -2.44
C LEU A 13 10.31 3.12 -3.17
N ARG A 14 10.95 3.64 -4.21
CA ARG A 14 12.05 2.93 -4.89
C ARG A 14 13.22 2.60 -3.96
N GLN A 15 13.38 3.34 -2.87
CA GLN A 15 14.41 3.06 -1.88
C GLN A 15 14.16 1.72 -1.18
N ASP A 16 12.90 1.42 -0.87
CA ASP A 16 12.50 0.17 -0.20
C ASP A 16 12.25 -0.95 -1.20
N TYR A 17 11.81 -0.60 -2.41
CA TYR A 17 11.38 -1.55 -3.44
C TYR A 17 12.09 -1.20 -4.74
N PRO A 18 13.29 -1.74 -4.98
CA PRO A 18 14.11 -1.38 -6.15
C PRO A 18 13.42 -1.55 -7.50
N LYS A 19 12.44 -2.46 -7.57
CA LYS A 19 11.69 -2.73 -8.79
C LYS A 19 10.36 -1.98 -8.85
N TYR A 20 10.19 -0.93 -8.03
CA TYR A 20 8.92 -0.22 -7.94
C TYR A 20 8.48 0.38 -9.28
N PHE A 21 9.39 1.01 -10.03
CA PHE A 21 9.09 1.58 -11.35
C PHE A 21 8.50 0.51 -12.29
N GLU A 22 9.20 -0.61 -12.42
CA GLU A 22 8.78 -1.69 -13.31
C GLU A 22 7.42 -2.26 -12.88
N TRP A 23 7.24 -2.51 -11.59
CA TRP A 23 5.99 -3.01 -11.05
C TRP A 23 4.85 -2.03 -11.30
N TYR A 24 5.05 -0.74 -11.03
CA TYR A 24 4.01 0.26 -11.16
C TYR A 24 3.47 0.30 -12.59
N TRP A 25 4.36 0.40 -13.58
CA TRP A 25 3.95 0.57 -14.96
C TRP A 25 3.56 -0.74 -15.65
N SER A 26 4.16 -1.88 -15.28
CA SER A 26 3.90 -3.15 -15.95
C SER A 26 2.81 -3.99 -15.31
N LYS A 27 2.51 -3.78 -14.02
CA LYS A 27 1.50 -4.55 -13.30
C LYS A 27 0.40 -3.69 -12.70
N ASN A 28 0.76 -2.64 -11.96
CA ASN A 28 -0.22 -1.84 -11.24
C ASN A 28 -1.17 -1.10 -12.20
N ILE A 29 -0.63 -0.36 -13.14
CA ILE A 29 -1.46 0.41 -14.09
C ILE A 29 -2.33 -0.52 -14.96
N PRO A 30 -1.81 -1.63 -15.53
CA PRO A 30 -2.68 -2.56 -16.26
C PRO A 30 -3.83 -3.11 -15.43
N ARG A 31 -3.64 -3.37 -14.14
CA ARG A 31 -4.73 -3.82 -13.26
C ARG A 31 -5.83 -2.77 -13.13
N VAL A 32 -5.47 -1.50 -13.06
CA VAL A 32 -6.45 -0.41 -12.99
C VAL A 32 -7.30 -0.42 -14.27
N PHE A 33 -6.68 -0.57 -15.43
CA PHE A 33 -7.40 -0.59 -16.71
C PHE A 33 -8.27 -1.83 -16.90
N ASN A 34 -7.88 -2.98 -16.36
CA ASN A 34 -8.68 -4.21 -16.51
C ASN A 34 -9.68 -4.45 -15.36
N GLY A 35 -9.77 -3.53 -14.40
CA GLY A 35 -10.74 -3.63 -13.32
C GLY A 35 -10.34 -4.49 -12.12
N THR A 36 -9.10 -4.97 -12.07
CA THR A 36 -8.61 -5.79 -10.95
C THR A 36 -7.75 -5.00 -9.97
N GLY A 37 -7.65 -3.71 -10.16
CA GLY A 37 -6.92 -2.82 -9.26
C GLY A 37 -7.49 -1.42 -9.28
N GLU A 38 -7.07 -0.61 -8.31
CA GLU A 38 -7.46 0.79 -8.23
C GLU A 38 -6.33 1.59 -7.60
N ILE A 39 -6.22 2.85 -8.01
CA ILE A 39 -5.36 3.84 -7.36
C ILE A 39 -6.27 4.79 -6.61
N VAL A 40 -6.08 4.88 -5.30
CA VAL A 40 -6.83 5.77 -4.42
C VAL A 40 -5.96 6.96 -4.07
N VAL A 41 -6.50 8.15 -4.18
CA VAL A 41 -5.78 9.38 -3.89
C VAL A 41 -6.58 10.23 -2.92
N CYS A 42 -5.93 10.72 -1.87
CA CYS A 42 -6.51 11.72 -0.98
C CYS A 42 -5.96 13.09 -1.40
N ILE A 43 -6.87 14.02 -1.69
CA ILE A 43 -6.53 15.39 -2.11
C ILE A 43 -6.87 16.36 -0.99
N ILE A 44 -5.92 17.20 -0.60
CA ILE A 44 -6.12 18.29 0.34
C ILE A 44 -5.57 19.56 -0.29
N ASP A 45 -6.42 20.60 -0.39
CA ASP A 45 -6.05 21.89 -0.98
C ASP A 45 -5.36 21.74 -2.35
N ASP A 46 -5.98 20.92 -3.21
CA ASP A 46 -5.50 20.62 -4.56
C ASP A 46 -4.16 19.87 -4.63
N ASN A 47 -3.65 19.40 -3.49
CA ASN A 47 -2.41 18.63 -3.43
C ASN A 47 -2.68 17.18 -3.08
N ILE A 48 -1.86 16.28 -3.61
CA ILE A 48 -1.93 14.87 -3.23
C ILE A 48 -1.36 14.71 -1.81
N ALA A 49 -2.21 14.28 -0.89
CA ALA A 49 -1.84 14.06 0.51
C ALA A 49 -1.56 12.58 0.79
N GLY A 50 -2.19 11.68 0.05
CA GLY A 50 -1.99 10.25 0.23
C GLY A 50 -2.35 9.47 -1.01
N ILE A 51 -1.73 8.31 -1.19
CA ILE A 51 -1.94 7.43 -2.34
C ILE A 51 -1.92 5.99 -1.88
N ALA A 52 -2.80 5.18 -2.45
CA ALA A 52 -2.77 3.74 -2.28
C ALA A 52 -2.98 3.06 -3.62
N SER A 53 -2.31 1.94 -3.82
CA SER A 53 -2.54 1.04 -4.95
C SER A 53 -3.15 -0.24 -4.43
N LEU A 54 -4.25 -0.67 -5.02
CA LEU A 54 -5.04 -1.80 -4.55
C LEU A 54 -5.13 -2.88 -5.62
N LYS A 55 -5.21 -4.12 -5.16
CA LYS A 55 -5.47 -5.28 -6.01
C LYS A 55 -6.70 -5.99 -5.47
N LYS A 56 -7.67 -6.25 -6.34
CA LYS A 56 -8.90 -6.94 -5.97
C LYS A 56 -9.20 -8.02 -7.00
N ILE A 57 -8.92 -9.26 -6.61
CA ILE A 57 -9.32 -10.45 -7.37
C ILE A 57 -10.07 -11.38 -6.42
N ASN A 58 -10.72 -12.42 -6.95
CA ASN A 58 -11.58 -13.29 -6.14
C ASN A 58 -10.87 -13.87 -4.92
N THR A 59 -9.58 -14.20 -5.04
CA THR A 59 -8.81 -14.89 -4.02
C THR A 59 -7.84 -13.98 -3.27
N GLU A 60 -7.70 -12.72 -3.68
CA GLU A 60 -6.74 -11.81 -3.05
C GLU A 60 -7.26 -10.39 -3.01
N LYS A 61 -7.35 -9.84 -1.81
CA LYS A 61 -7.69 -8.44 -1.56
C LYS A 61 -6.47 -7.81 -0.91
N LYS A 62 -5.76 -6.95 -1.64
CA LYS A 62 -4.44 -6.48 -1.20
C LYS A 62 -4.29 -4.98 -1.30
N ILE A 63 -3.67 -4.39 -0.27
CA ILE A 63 -3.10 -3.06 -0.36
C ILE A 63 -1.65 -3.24 -0.82
N CYS A 64 -1.36 -2.87 -2.07
CA CYS A 64 -0.03 -3.04 -2.65
C CYS A 64 0.90 -1.90 -2.29
N THR A 65 0.36 -0.69 -2.19
CA THR A 65 1.08 0.53 -1.84
C THR A 65 0.19 1.37 -0.95
N PHE A 66 0.75 1.92 0.11
CA PHE A 66 0.03 2.83 0.99
C PHE A 66 1.01 3.91 1.46
N PHE A 67 0.77 5.14 1.06
CA PHE A 67 1.71 6.22 1.32
C PHE A 67 0.97 7.52 1.66
N VAL A 68 1.37 8.14 2.76
CA VAL A 68 0.91 9.48 3.14
C VAL A 68 2.09 10.43 3.00
N VAL A 69 1.89 11.50 2.24
CA VAL A 69 2.92 12.52 2.03
C VAL A 69 3.29 13.14 3.38
N LYS A 70 4.58 13.34 3.61
CA LYS A 70 5.13 13.73 4.90
C LYS A 70 4.43 14.94 5.54
N GLU A 71 4.13 15.97 4.74
CA GLU A 71 3.51 17.21 5.20
C GLU A 71 2.09 17.02 5.73
N TYR A 72 1.45 15.91 5.37
CA TYR A 72 0.06 15.62 5.75
C TYR A 72 -0.07 14.52 6.80
N ARG A 73 1.04 14.02 7.32
CA ARG A 73 1.02 12.99 8.36
C ARG A 73 0.46 13.57 9.66
N GLY A 74 -0.29 12.74 10.39
CA GLY A 74 -0.95 13.17 11.63
C GLY A 74 -2.25 13.93 11.43
N GLN A 75 -2.79 13.99 10.20
CA GLN A 75 -4.03 14.70 9.88
C GLN A 75 -5.16 13.75 9.50
N HIS A 76 -5.13 12.51 9.96
CA HIS A 76 -6.15 11.48 9.70
C HIS A 76 -6.32 11.11 8.24
N VAL A 77 -5.34 11.40 7.38
CA VAL A 77 -5.37 11.02 5.96
C VAL A 77 -5.45 9.51 5.81
N ALA A 78 -4.61 8.78 6.55
CA ALA A 78 -4.58 7.32 6.50
C ALA A 78 -5.94 6.71 6.86
N THR A 79 -6.58 7.21 7.93
CA THR A 79 -7.88 6.70 8.38
C THR A 79 -8.96 6.91 7.31
N LYS A 80 -9.02 8.09 6.71
CA LYS A 80 -9.99 8.37 5.65
C LYS A 80 -9.77 7.50 4.43
N MET A 81 -8.51 7.31 4.04
CA MET A 81 -8.19 6.45 2.91
C MET A 81 -8.60 5.01 3.19
N LEU A 82 -8.33 4.51 4.39
CA LEU A 82 -8.66 3.13 4.75
C LEU A 82 -10.16 2.87 4.76
N GLU A 83 -10.98 3.83 5.17
CA GLU A 83 -12.44 3.70 5.09
C GLU A 83 -12.89 3.41 3.66
N TYR A 84 -12.40 4.17 2.69
CA TYR A 84 -12.69 3.93 1.27
C TYR A 84 -12.12 2.60 0.79
N ILE A 85 -10.85 2.31 1.15
CA ILE A 85 -10.15 1.10 0.73
C ILE A 85 -10.90 -0.16 1.19
N PHE A 86 -11.35 -0.17 2.44
CA PHE A 86 -12.07 -1.32 2.98
C PHE A 86 -13.40 -1.53 2.28
N GLU A 87 -14.09 -0.45 1.93
CA GLU A 87 -15.34 -0.55 1.18
C GLU A 87 -15.08 -1.11 -0.21
N TYR A 88 -14.06 -0.60 -0.91
CA TYR A 88 -13.70 -1.10 -2.23
C TYR A 88 -13.29 -2.57 -2.20
N LEU A 89 -12.41 -2.95 -1.28
CA LEU A 89 -11.92 -4.32 -1.17
C LEU A 89 -12.96 -5.29 -0.58
N GLY A 90 -13.94 -4.78 0.16
CA GLY A 90 -14.94 -5.60 0.82
C GLY A 90 -14.43 -6.28 2.09
N THR A 91 -13.35 -5.79 2.67
CA THR A 91 -12.79 -6.33 3.92
C THR A 91 -12.03 -5.24 4.67
N SER A 92 -12.07 -5.29 6.00
CA SER A 92 -11.24 -4.45 6.86
C SER A 92 -9.89 -5.10 7.20
N LYS A 93 -9.63 -6.29 6.68
CA LYS A 93 -8.40 -7.05 6.93
C LYS A 93 -7.77 -7.48 5.60
N PRO A 94 -7.38 -6.52 4.76
CA PRO A 94 -6.72 -6.86 3.50
C PRO A 94 -5.31 -7.37 3.72
N LEU A 95 -4.80 -8.14 2.77
CA LEU A 95 -3.39 -8.50 2.75
C LEU A 95 -2.56 -7.22 2.58
N ILE A 96 -1.55 -7.05 3.41
CA ILE A 96 -0.62 -5.92 3.32
C ILE A 96 0.74 -6.36 3.82
N THR A 97 1.79 -5.86 3.20
CA THR A 97 3.17 -6.06 3.65
C THR A 97 3.78 -4.73 4.06
N ILE A 98 4.50 -4.74 5.16
CA ILE A 98 5.11 -3.52 5.71
C ILE A 98 6.58 -3.82 5.98
N THR A 99 7.46 -3.00 5.42
CA THR A 99 8.90 -3.07 5.66
C THR A 99 9.19 -2.95 7.15
N ASP A 100 10.13 -3.73 7.67
CA ASP A 100 10.40 -3.89 9.09
C ASP A 100 10.59 -2.55 9.83
N TYR A 101 11.32 -1.59 9.27
CA TYR A 101 11.56 -0.32 9.95
C TYR A 101 10.37 0.65 9.88
N LYS A 102 9.31 0.31 9.13
CA LYS A 102 8.09 1.13 9.07
C LYS A 102 6.94 0.58 9.91
N VAL A 103 7.08 -0.63 10.46
CA VAL A 103 6.00 -1.29 11.19
C VAL A 103 5.49 -0.44 12.35
N LEU A 104 6.38 0.22 13.09
CA LEU A 104 5.97 1.02 14.24
C LEU A 104 5.00 2.14 13.88
N SER A 105 5.13 2.72 12.68
CA SER A 105 4.22 3.78 12.24
C SER A 105 2.81 3.24 11.93
N PHE A 106 2.67 1.95 11.71
CA PHE A 106 1.37 1.29 11.43
C PHE A 106 0.70 0.72 12.67
N VAL A 107 1.35 0.73 13.84
CA VAL A 107 0.80 0.13 15.06
C VAL A 107 -0.61 0.62 15.40
N PRO A 108 -0.92 1.92 15.33
CA PRO A 108 -2.30 2.38 15.61
C PRO A 108 -3.34 1.74 14.69
N ILE A 109 -3.01 1.59 13.41
CA ILE A 109 -3.89 0.98 12.42
C ILE A 109 -4.04 -0.51 12.68
N ILE A 110 -2.92 -1.19 12.91
CA ILE A 110 -2.90 -2.63 13.21
C ILE A 110 -3.79 -2.94 14.42
N LYS A 111 -3.69 -2.14 15.47
CA LYS A 111 -4.51 -2.31 16.67
C LYS A 111 -5.98 -1.98 16.42
N LYS A 112 -6.25 -0.87 15.76
CA LYS A 112 -7.62 -0.42 15.52
C LYS A 112 -8.44 -1.44 14.75
N TYR A 113 -7.85 -2.06 13.74
CA TYR A 113 -8.55 -3.00 12.87
C TYR A 113 -8.24 -4.45 13.19
N ASN A 114 -7.48 -4.70 14.26
CA ASN A 114 -7.13 -6.04 14.71
C ASN A 114 -6.44 -6.86 13.60
N TRP A 115 -5.52 -6.24 12.91
CA TRP A 115 -4.71 -6.92 11.89
C TRP A 115 -3.77 -7.92 12.53
N LYS A 116 -3.60 -9.06 11.91
CA LYS A 116 -2.78 -10.14 12.45
C LYS A 116 -1.53 -10.35 11.61
N LEU A 117 -0.39 -10.35 12.31
CA LEU A 117 0.89 -10.74 11.72
C LEU A 117 0.83 -12.22 11.36
N THR A 118 1.02 -12.54 10.09
CA THR A 118 0.87 -13.89 9.57
C THR A 118 2.15 -14.46 8.98
N GLN A 119 3.13 -13.60 8.71
CA GLN A 119 4.38 -14.02 8.10
C GLN A 119 5.42 -12.92 8.27
N ILE A 120 6.69 -13.31 8.44
CA ILE A 120 7.83 -12.40 8.32
C ILE A 120 8.71 -13.01 7.23
N THR A 121 8.95 -12.25 6.17
CA THR A 121 9.79 -12.75 5.07
C THR A 121 11.26 -12.72 5.48
N SER A 122 12.08 -13.53 4.81
CA SER A 122 13.52 -13.39 4.94
C SER A 122 13.98 -12.07 4.32
N LYS A 123 15.14 -11.57 4.75
CA LYS A 123 15.77 -10.42 4.09
C LYS A 123 15.95 -10.73 2.60
N GLY A 124 15.70 -9.74 1.78
CA GLY A 124 15.85 -9.89 0.34
C GLY A 124 14.59 -10.23 -0.42
N TYR A 125 13.42 -10.32 0.23
CA TYR A 125 12.18 -10.57 -0.51
C TYR A 125 11.90 -9.46 -1.53
N TYR A 126 11.95 -8.19 -1.10
CA TYR A 126 11.81 -7.02 -1.98
C TYR A 126 13.11 -6.22 -2.11
N ASN A 127 13.96 -6.25 -1.09
CA ASN A 127 15.30 -5.65 -1.14
C ASN A 127 16.24 -6.42 -0.21
N ASN A 128 17.55 -6.17 -0.33
CA ASN A 128 18.57 -6.94 0.40
C ASN A 128 18.79 -6.49 1.85
N ALA A 129 18.18 -5.37 2.26
CA ALA A 129 18.47 -4.74 3.55
C ALA A 129 17.40 -5.02 4.61
N SER A 130 16.17 -5.37 4.22
CA SER A 130 15.06 -5.46 5.14
C SER A 130 14.17 -6.69 4.88
N CYS A 131 13.42 -7.07 5.90
CA CYS A 131 12.36 -8.07 5.76
C CYS A 131 11.00 -7.38 5.76
N GLU A 132 9.96 -8.12 5.33
CA GLU A 132 8.59 -7.63 5.30
C GLU A 132 7.76 -8.31 6.37
N PHE A 133 6.97 -7.52 7.08
CA PHE A 133 5.96 -8.03 8.01
C PHE A 133 4.66 -8.12 7.24
N VAL A 134 4.10 -9.32 7.16
CA VAL A 134 2.90 -9.62 6.37
C VAL A 134 1.72 -9.73 7.31
N TYR A 135 0.65 -9.00 7.01
CA TYR A 135 -0.58 -9.01 7.81
C TYR A 135 -1.74 -9.54 6.99
N ASN A 136 -2.62 -10.31 7.65
CA ASN A 136 -3.91 -10.77 7.14
C ASN A 136 -3.85 -11.72 5.94
N GLY A 137 -2.72 -12.35 5.69
CA GLY A 137 -2.59 -13.28 4.58
C GLY A 137 -1.15 -13.75 4.42
N ARG A 138 -0.81 -14.29 3.28
CA ARG A 138 0.54 -14.76 3.01
C ARG A 138 0.98 -14.36 1.61
N LEU A 139 2.27 -14.04 1.49
CA LEU A 139 2.89 -13.85 0.19
C LEU A 139 3.34 -15.20 -0.37
N PRO A 140 3.41 -15.34 -1.70
CA PRO A 140 4.04 -16.51 -2.30
C PRO A 140 5.52 -16.56 -1.93
N GLU A 141 6.04 -17.75 -1.76
CA GLU A 141 7.45 -17.99 -1.43
C GLU A 141 8.35 -18.02 -2.66
#